data_17872d6964faee67bca73c0ebfc554f9
#
_entry.id   17872d6964faee67bca73c0ebfc554f9
#
_cell.length_a   1.000
_cell.length_b   1.000
_cell.length_c   1.000
_cell.angle_alpha   90.00
_cell.angle_beta   90.00
_cell.angle_gamma   90.00
#
_symmetry.space_group_name_H-M   'P 1'
#
loop_
_entity.id
_entity.type
_entity.pdbx_description
1 polymer ?
#
loop_
_entity_poly.entity_id
_entity_poly.type
_entity_poly.pdbx_seq_one_letter_code
_entity_poly.pdbx_strand_id
1 'polypeptide(L)'
;HQLKAHKIDVVADVRSVPFSKRFFDYHQDALIGHLKQAGIRYVYLGNELGPRSKDDTHYDHHGQVQFERLMASDNFQSGIQRLFDGESKGYAIAMTCAEKDAAICHRSLLIGWHLQHERGMELHHITHEGDIETQEQLEHRLLSLTDTGSDMLMTEKEALGLAYRKQCLSHAYRKTG
;
A
#
# COMPACT_ATOMS: atom_id res chain seq x y z
N HIS A 1 -18.75 -4.89 -5.11
CA HIS A 1 -19.75 -4.80 -4.03
C HIS A 1 -19.17 -4.06 -2.80
N GLN A 2 -18.03 -4.49 -2.25
CA GLN A 2 -17.39 -3.90 -1.05
C GLN A 2 -17.10 -2.39 -1.19
N LEU A 3 -16.57 -1.93 -2.31
CA LEU A 3 -16.28 -0.51 -2.52
C LEU A 3 -17.54 0.37 -2.37
N LYS A 4 -18.70 -0.10 -2.86
CA LYS A 4 -19.96 0.62 -2.67
C LYS A 4 -20.45 0.59 -1.22
N ALA A 5 -20.27 -0.54 -0.52
CA ALA A 5 -20.64 -0.65 0.90
C ALA A 5 -19.86 0.37 1.75
N HIS A 6 -18.59 0.60 1.41
CA HIS A 6 -17.72 1.58 2.05
C HIS A 6 -17.75 2.98 1.41
N LYS A 7 -18.72 3.24 0.51
CA LYS A 7 -18.96 4.55 -0.13
C LYS A 7 -17.72 5.12 -0.83
N ILE A 8 -16.93 4.25 -1.48
CA ILE A 8 -15.73 4.67 -2.20
C ILE A 8 -16.11 5.37 -3.50
N ASP A 9 -15.54 6.56 -3.72
CA ASP A 9 -15.74 7.39 -4.92
C ASP A 9 -14.66 7.16 -5.97
N VAL A 10 -13.43 6.86 -5.51
CA VAL A 10 -12.24 6.74 -6.36
C VAL A 10 -11.45 5.49 -5.99
N VAL A 11 -11.04 4.73 -6.99
CA VAL A 11 -10.03 3.68 -6.83
C VAL A 11 -8.71 4.21 -7.40
N ALA A 12 -7.70 4.31 -6.53
CA ALA A 12 -6.32 4.62 -6.89
C ALA A 12 -5.56 3.30 -7.08
N ASP A 13 -5.21 2.98 -8.33
CA ASP A 13 -4.44 1.78 -8.65
C ASP A 13 -2.96 2.05 -8.44
N VAL A 14 -2.40 1.49 -7.37
CA VAL A 14 -0.99 1.68 -6.96
C VAL A 14 -0.09 0.53 -7.42
N ARG A 15 -0.57 -0.38 -8.25
CA ARG A 15 0.23 -1.45 -8.83
C ARG A 15 1.20 -0.90 -9.87
N SER A 16 2.49 -1.19 -9.76
CA SER A 16 3.48 -0.81 -10.80
C SER A 16 3.14 -1.41 -12.18
N VAL A 17 2.51 -2.60 -12.19
CA VAL A 17 2.04 -3.28 -13.40
C VAL A 17 0.58 -3.66 -13.18
N PRO A 18 -0.39 -2.90 -13.73
CA PRO A 18 -1.82 -3.13 -13.53
C PRO A 18 -2.34 -4.25 -14.45
N PHE A 19 -1.66 -5.39 -14.40
CA PHE A 19 -1.93 -6.58 -15.21
C PHE A 19 -1.97 -7.82 -14.33
N SER A 20 -2.92 -8.71 -14.56
CA SER A 20 -3.02 -9.99 -13.86
C SER A 20 -3.11 -11.13 -14.85
N LYS A 21 -2.13 -12.03 -14.84
CA LYS A 21 -2.16 -13.24 -15.69
C LYS A 21 -3.27 -14.23 -15.27
N ARG A 22 -3.71 -14.17 -14.03
CA ARG A 22 -4.61 -15.14 -13.41
C ARG A 22 -6.06 -14.66 -13.33
N PHE A 23 -6.26 -13.33 -13.20
CA PHE A 23 -7.58 -12.73 -12.99
C PHE A 23 -7.78 -11.60 -13.99
N PHE A 24 -8.41 -11.89 -15.12
CA PHE A 24 -8.66 -10.92 -16.20
C PHE A 24 -9.47 -9.71 -15.76
N ASP A 25 -10.40 -9.88 -14.82
CA ASP A 25 -11.22 -8.78 -14.27
C ASP A 25 -10.40 -7.70 -13.54
N TYR A 26 -9.14 -8.03 -13.17
CA TYR A 26 -8.21 -7.09 -12.54
C TYR A 26 -7.17 -6.51 -13.53
N HIS A 27 -7.29 -6.79 -14.82
CA HIS A 27 -6.59 -6.01 -15.84
C HIS A 27 -7.08 -4.57 -15.80
N GLN A 28 -6.19 -3.62 -16.08
CA GLN A 28 -6.51 -2.21 -16.00
C GLN A 28 -7.78 -1.85 -16.76
N ASP A 29 -7.90 -2.25 -18.01
CA ASP A 29 -9.06 -1.91 -18.86
C ASP A 29 -10.37 -2.52 -18.34
N ALA A 30 -10.32 -3.79 -17.90
CA ALA A 30 -11.48 -4.46 -17.31
C ALA A 30 -11.89 -3.80 -16.00
N LEU A 31 -10.92 -3.50 -15.13
CA LEU A 31 -11.14 -2.82 -13.86
C LEU A 31 -11.76 -1.43 -14.07
N ILE A 32 -11.24 -0.64 -15.02
CA ILE A 32 -11.82 0.66 -15.40
C ILE A 32 -13.27 0.50 -15.82
N GLY A 33 -13.57 -0.50 -16.67
CA GLY A 33 -14.93 -0.80 -17.13
C GLY A 33 -15.89 -1.11 -15.99
N HIS A 34 -15.48 -2.00 -15.07
CA HIS A 34 -16.30 -2.39 -13.90
C HIS A 34 -16.51 -1.22 -12.93
N LEU A 35 -15.48 -0.43 -12.67
CA LEU A 35 -15.57 0.75 -11.79
C LEU A 35 -16.50 1.81 -12.38
N LYS A 36 -16.39 2.07 -13.69
CA LYS A 36 -17.26 3.01 -14.40
C LYS A 36 -18.73 2.60 -14.31
N GLN A 37 -19.04 1.32 -14.51
CA GLN A 37 -20.41 0.78 -14.33
C GLN A 37 -20.91 0.92 -12.88
N ALA A 38 -19.99 0.89 -11.92
CA ALA A 38 -20.28 1.08 -10.51
C ALA A 38 -20.42 2.56 -10.10
N GLY A 39 -20.13 3.52 -10.99
CA GLY A 39 -20.08 4.96 -10.70
C GLY A 39 -18.83 5.37 -9.93
N ILE A 40 -17.77 4.55 -9.91
CA ILE A 40 -16.52 4.79 -9.19
C ILE A 40 -15.46 5.23 -10.21
N ARG A 41 -14.70 6.27 -9.87
CA ARG A 41 -13.60 6.76 -10.72
C ARG A 41 -12.37 5.87 -10.55
N TYR A 42 -11.59 5.74 -11.62
CA TYR A 42 -10.30 5.07 -11.62
C TYR A 42 -9.19 6.10 -11.83
N VAL A 43 -8.13 6.02 -11.02
CA VAL A 43 -6.91 6.82 -11.16
C VAL A 43 -5.71 5.88 -11.07
N TYR A 44 -4.80 5.97 -12.04
CA TYR A 44 -3.55 5.22 -12.01
C TYR A 44 -2.47 6.03 -11.28
N LEU A 45 -1.91 5.45 -10.23
CA LEU A 45 -0.82 5.98 -9.41
C LEU A 45 0.37 5.00 -9.30
N GLY A 46 0.38 3.94 -10.09
CA GLY A 46 1.42 2.91 -10.02
C GLY A 46 2.80 3.38 -10.47
N ASN A 47 2.88 4.46 -11.25
CA ASN A 47 4.17 5.07 -11.60
C ASN A 47 4.80 5.79 -10.40
N GLU A 48 3.98 6.44 -9.59
CA GLU A 48 4.40 7.23 -8.42
C GLU A 48 4.52 6.36 -7.16
N LEU A 49 3.52 5.52 -6.91
CA LEU A 49 3.35 4.80 -5.64
C LEU A 49 3.63 3.30 -5.73
N GLY A 50 3.89 2.79 -6.93
CA GLY A 50 4.23 1.37 -7.11
C GLY A 50 5.63 1.02 -6.62
N PRO A 51 5.85 -0.22 -6.13
CA PRO A 51 7.13 -0.61 -5.52
C PRO A 51 8.24 -0.90 -6.53
N ARG A 52 7.94 -0.94 -7.86
CA ARG A 52 8.93 -1.23 -8.91
C ARG A 52 9.49 0.05 -9.49
N SER A 53 10.44 0.65 -8.80
CA SER A 53 11.12 1.85 -9.29
C SER A 53 11.94 1.56 -10.57
N LYS A 54 12.05 2.59 -11.42
CA LYS A 54 12.97 2.59 -12.57
C LYS A 54 14.35 3.12 -12.20
N ASP A 55 14.50 3.73 -11.04
CA ASP A 55 15.75 4.26 -10.51
C ASP A 55 16.48 3.17 -9.70
N ASP A 56 17.66 2.80 -10.17
CA ASP A 56 18.48 1.76 -9.54
C ASP A 56 18.98 2.16 -8.15
N THR A 57 19.06 3.44 -7.85
CA THR A 57 19.46 3.93 -6.52
C THR A 57 18.44 3.57 -5.43
N HIS A 58 17.22 3.25 -5.80
CA HIS A 58 16.20 2.79 -4.86
C HIS A 58 16.36 1.33 -4.42
N TYR A 59 17.31 0.59 -4.99
CA TYR A 59 17.54 -0.82 -4.69
C TYR A 59 18.81 -1.01 -3.89
N ASP A 60 18.86 -2.08 -3.10
CA ASP A 60 20.09 -2.55 -2.47
C ASP A 60 20.93 -3.41 -3.45
N HIS A 61 22.10 -3.85 -2.99
CA HIS A 61 23.00 -4.69 -3.78
C HIS A 61 22.45 -6.10 -4.11
N HIS A 62 21.35 -6.50 -3.49
CA HIS A 62 20.61 -7.73 -3.78
C HIS A 62 19.42 -7.50 -4.72
N GLY A 63 19.25 -6.29 -5.22
CA GLY A 63 18.13 -5.92 -6.11
C GLY A 63 16.80 -5.78 -5.39
N GLN A 64 16.80 -5.67 -4.05
CA GLN A 64 15.57 -5.43 -3.31
C GLN A 64 15.31 -3.93 -3.14
N VAL A 65 14.08 -3.51 -3.44
CA VAL A 65 13.66 -2.12 -3.29
C VAL A 65 13.65 -1.73 -1.81
N GLN A 66 14.20 -0.55 -1.54
CA GLN A 66 14.28 0.04 -0.21
C GLN A 66 13.17 1.09 -0.07
N PHE A 67 12.15 0.81 0.75
CA PHE A 67 10.98 1.66 0.89
C PHE A 67 11.32 3.07 1.39
N GLU A 68 12.31 3.19 2.28
CA GLU A 68 12.80 4.48 2.77
C GLU A 68 13.33 5.36 1.62
N ARG A 69 14.03 4.77 0.65
CA ARG A 69 14.53 5.49 -0.53
C ARG A 69 13.40 5.89 -1.47
N LEU A 70 12.38 5.02 -1.64
CA LEU A 70 11.18 5.36 -2.40
C LEU A 70 10.45 6.53 -1.75
N MET A 71 10.19 6.45 -0.45
CA MET A 71 9.49 7.51 0.31
C MET A 71 10.19 8.86 0.21
N ALA A 72 11.54 8.88 0.13
CA ALA A 72 12.32 10.11 -0.02
C ALA A 72 12.31 10.68 -1.45
N SER A 73 11.82 9.95 -2.45
CA SER A 73 11.83 10.41 -3.85
C SER A 73 10.72 11.42 -4.15
N ASP A 74 11.03 12.41 -5.01
CA ASP A 74 10.06 13.40 -5.48
C ASP A 74 8.85 12.75 -6.17
N ASN A 75 9.11 11.66 -6.90
CA ASN A 75 8.06 10.92 -7.58
C ASN A 75 7.04 10.33 -6.60
N PHE A 76 7.50 9.67 -5.53
CA PHE A 76 6.63 9.15 -4.48
C PHE A 76 5.86 10.28 -3.78
N GLN A 77 6.55 11.37 -3.40
CA GLN A 77 5.91 12.51 -2.77
C GLN A 77 4.84 13.17 -3.65
N SER A 78 5.07 13.21 -4.97
CA SER A 78 4.05 13.65 -5.93
C SER A 78 2.82 12.76 -5.93
N GLY A 79 2.99 11.43 -5.86
CA GLY A 79 1.89 10.47 -5.74
C GLY A 79 1.10 10.65 -4.45
N ILE A 80 1.78 10.84 -3.32
CA ILE A 80 1.18 11.14 -2.02
C ILE A 80 0.37 12.45 -2.09
N GLN A 81 0.92 13.51 -2.70
CA GLN A 81 0.21 14.78 -2.86
C GLN A 81 -1.08 14.61 -3.67
N ARG A 82 -1.07 13.80 -4.72
CA ARG A 82 -2.28 13.50 -5.50
C ARG A 82 -3.38 12.79 -4.68
N LEU A 83 -3.01 11.94 -3.72
CA LEU A 83 -3.98 11.35 -2.79
C LEU A 83 -4.60 12.43 -1.87
N PHE A 84 -3.77 13.31 -1.30
CA PHE A 84 -4.24 14.44 -0.48
C PHE A 84 -5.13 15.41 -1.27
N ASP A 85 -4.78 15.72 -2.52
CA ASP A 85 -5.58 16.59 -3.38
C ASP A 85 -6.96 15.98 -3.68
N GLY A 86 -7.04 14.66 -3.77
CA GLY A 86 -8.29 13.95 -3.94
C GLY A 86 -9.14 13.97 -2.66
N GLU A 87 -8.53 13.68 -1.53
CA GLU A 87 -9.17 13.70 -0.22
C GLU A 87 -9.67 15.10 0.14
N SER A 88 -8.87 16.15 -0.07
CA SER A 88 -9.25 17.55 0.17
C SER A 88 -10.44 18.02 -0.68
N LYS A 89 -10.71 17.36 -1.81
CA LYS A 89 -11.92 17.56 -2.63
C LYS A 89 -13.13 16.76 -2.13
N GLY A 90 -12.98 16.05 -1.01
CA GLY A 90 -14.04 15.26 -0.40
C GLY A 90 -14.24 13.87 -0.98
N TYR A 91 -13.29 13.33 -1.77
CA TYR A 91 -13.39 11.96 -2.30
C TYR A 91 -12.96 10.92 -1.27
N ALA A 92 -13.79 9.89 -1.10
CA ALA A 92 -13.39 8.67 -0.44
C ALA A 92 -12.56 7.80 -1.41
N ILE A 93 -11.26 7.66 -1.12
CA ILE A 93 -10.30 7.01 -2.01
C ILE A 93 -9.90 5.64 -1.45
N ALA A 94 -10.02 4.58 -2.26
CA ALA A 94 -9.46 3.28 -1.95
C ALA A 94 -8.25 2.98 -2.84
N MET A 95 -7.13 2.60 -2.24
CA MET A 95 -5.96 2.10 -2.95
C MET A 95 -6.14 0.61 -3.29
N THR A 96 -5.89 0.23 -4.54
CA THR A 96 -5.90 -1.18 -4.97
C THR A 96 -4.51 -1.68 -5.30
N CYS A 97 -4.24 -2.92 -4.89
CA CYS A 97 -3.00 -3.63 -5.14
C CYS A 97 -3.27 -5.08 -5.54
N ALA A 98 -2.21 -5.90 -5.76
CA ALA A 98 -2.35 -7.29 -6.15
C ALA A 98 -2.50 -8.24 -4.97
N GLU A 99 -1.94 -7.90 -3.81
CA GLU A 99 -1.93 -8.74 -2.63
C GLU A 99 -3.27 -8.67 -1.89
N LYS A 100 -3.76 -9.84 -1.46
CA LYS A 100 -5.01 -9.96 -0.69
C LYS A 100 -4.83 -9.37 0.71
N ASP A 101 -3.78 -9.80 1.43
CA ASP A 101 -3.48 -9.34 2.78
C ASP A 101 -2.67 -8.03 2.75
N ALA A 102 -3.14 -7.03 3.50
CA ALA A 102 -2.45 -5.75 3.63
C ALA A 102 -1.09 -5.89 4.31
N ALA A 103 -0.90 -6.84 5.23
CA ALA A 103 0.34 -7.04 5.98
C ALA A 103 1.55 -7.44 5.11
N ILE A 104 1.32 -7.90 3.88
CA ILE A 104 2.39 -8.28 2.93
C ILE A 104 2.42 -7.36 1.70
N CYS A 105 1.67 -6.27 1.73
CA CYS A 105 1.42 -5.42 0.57
C CYS A 105 2.06 -4.04 0.73
N HIS A 106 2.63 -3.51 -0.35
CA HIS A 106 3.19 -2.15 -0.35
C HIS A 106 2.14 -1.05 -0.10
N ARG A 107 0.83 -1.29 -0.32
CA ARG A 107 -0.21 -0.32 0.03
C ARG A 107 -0.22 0.00 1.54
N SER A 108 0.15 -0.96 2.40
CA SER A 108 0.32 -0.71 3.84
C SER A 108 1.78 -0.48 4.23
N LEU A 109 2.70 -1.36 3.78
CA LEU A 109 4.11 -1.32 4.20
C LEU A 109 4.88 -0.12 3.63
N LEU A 110 4.50 0.43 2.49
CA LEU A 110 5.11 1.61 1.90
C LEU A 110 4.21 2.83 2.09
N ILE A 111 3.00 2.81 1.50
CA ILE A 111 2.14 3.98 1.43
C ILE A 111 1.47 4.22 2.79
N GLY A 112 0.87 3.19 3.38
CA GLY A 112 0.18 3.27 4.68
C GLY A 112 1.12 3.69 5.80
N TRP A 113 2.29 3.08 5.87
CA TRP A 113 3.32 3.46 6.84
C TRP A 113 3.69 4.95 6.73
N HIS A 114 3.97 5.43 5.51
CA HIS A 114 4.29 6.84 5.27
C HIS A 114 3.15 7.78 5.68
N LEU A 115 1.92 7.46 5.27
CA LEU A 115 0.74 8.28 5.60
C LEU A 115 0.48 8.33 7.11
N GLN A 116 0.60 7.20 7.81
CA GLN A 116 0.40 7.12 9.26
C GLN A 116 1.50 7.87 10.03
N HIS A 117 2.77 7.59 9.76
CA HIS A 117 3.89 8.05 10.60
C HIS A 117 4.45 9.40 10.18
N GLU A 118 4.39 9.76 8.89
CA GLU A 118 4.95 11.02 8.38
C GLU A 118 3.88 12.09 8.14
N ARG A 119 2.63 11.68 7.96
CA ARG A 119 1.53 12.60 7.64
C ARG A 119 0.42 12.62 8.68
N GLY A 120 0.43 11.71 9.66
CA GLY A 120 -0.59 11.62 10.69
C GLY A 120 -1.99 11.26 10.15
N MET A 121 -2.05 10.61 9.00
CA MET A 121 -3.31 10.21 8.36
C MET A 121 -3.64 8.78 8.74
N GLU A 122 -4.81 8.55 9.32
CA GLU A 122 -5.30 7.21 9.62
C GLU A 122 -5.77 6.51 8.34
N LEU A 123 -5.31 5.27 8.13
CA LEU A 123 -5.75 4.42 7.04
C LEU A 123 -6.60 3.25 7.52
N HIS A 124 -7.56 2.91 6.67
CA HIS A 124 -8.42 1.74 6.85
C HIS A 124 -8.22 0.76 5.68
N HIS A 125 -8.01 -0.51 6.00
CA HIS A 125 -7.89 -1.58 5.02
C HIS A 125 -9.20 -2.34 4.94
N ILE A 126 -9.83 -2.36 3.76
CA ILE A 126 -10.97 -3.23 3.49
C ILE A 126 -10.43 -4.65 3.32
N THR A 127 -10.78 -5.54 4.23
CA THR A 127 -10.38 -6.96 4.17
C THR A 127 -11.12 -7.68 3.03
N HIS A 128 -10.73 -8.90 2.73
CA HIS A 128 -11.43 -9.66 1.68
C HIS A 128 -12.83 -10.13 2.09
N GLU A 129 -13.11 -10.17 3.39
CA GLU A 129 -14.45 -10.38 3.95
C GLU A 129 -15.33 -9.13 3.86
N GLY A 130 -14.72 -7.95 3.70
CA GLY A 130 -15.40 -6.66 3.65
C GLY A 130 -15.38 -5.90 4.97
N ASP A 131 -14.71 -6.43 5.99
CA ASP A 131 -14.48 -5.77 7.27
C ASP A 131 -13.40 -4.70 7.16
N ILE A 132 -13.30 -3.86 8.18
CA ILE A 132 -12.26 -2.83 8.28
C ILE A 132 -11.19 -3.26 9.29
N GLU A 133 -9.93 -3.20 8.87
CA GLU A 133 -8.74 -3.24 9.72
C GLU A 133 -8.05 -1.87 9.65
N THR A 134 -7.82 -1.18 10.78
CA THR A 134 -7.08 0.08 10.76
C THR A 134 -5.58 -0.18 10.52
N GLN A 135 -4.83 0.85 10.08
CA GLN A 135 -3.37 0.73 9.93
C GLN A 135 -2.72 0.37 11.29
N GLU A 136 -3.19 0.95 12.39
CA GLU A 136 -2.71 0.63 13.73
C GLU A 136 -2.95 -0.84 14.11
N GLN A 137 -4.15 -1.37 13.86
CA GLN A 137 -4.45 -2.79 14.09
C GLN A 137 -3.56 -3.70 13.24
N LEU A 138 -3.33 -3.33 11.98
CA LEU A 138 -2.42 -4.06 11.11
C LEU A 138 -0.99 -4.01 11.66
N GLU A 139 -0.50 -2.87 12.11
CA GLU A 139 0.84 -2.71 12.68
C GLU A 139 1.02 -3.57 13.94
N HIS A 140 0.03 -3.60 14.83
CA HIS A 140 0.03 -4.54 15.97
C HIS A 140 0.06 -6.00 15.52
N ARG A 141 -0.65 -6.35 14.44
CA ARG A 141 -0.60 -7.70 13.85
C ARG A 141 0.79 -8.06 13.33
N LEU A 142 1.58 -7.08 12.84
CA LEU A 142 2.96 -7.30 12.42
C LEU A 142 3.85 -7.79 13.59
N LEU A 143 3.63 -7.35 14.81
CA LEU A 143 4.37 -7.83 15.99
C LEU A 143 4.24 -9.34 16.15
N SER A 144 3.03 -9.87 15.99
CA SER A 144 2.76 -11.31 16.07
C SER A 144 3.31 -12.06 14.87
N LEU A 145 3.14 -11.51 13.64
CA LEU A 145 3.60 -12.14 12.40
C LEU A 145 5.12 -12.25 12.32
N THR A 146 5.85 -11.35 12.97
CA THR A 146 7.32 -11.31 12.92
C THR A 146 8.00 -11.79 14.21
N ASP A 147 7.20 -12.25 15.18
CA ASP A 147 7.67 -12.70 16.52
C ASP A 147 8.57 -11.64 17.21
N THR A 148 8.12 -10.37 17.16
CA THR A 148 8.85 -9.24 17.76
C THR A 148 8.16 -8.69 19.02
N GLY A 149 6.95 -9.11 19.31
CA GLY A 149 6.16 -8.61 20.44
C GLY A 149 6.52 -9.21 21.79
N SER A 150 7.43 -10.18 21.84
CA SER A 150 7.74 -10.95 23.07
C SER A 150 8.97 -10.44 23.85
N ASP A 151 9.72 -9.47 23.32
CA ASP A 151 10.91 -8.93 23.98
C ASP A 151 10.54 -7.85 25.01
N MET A 152 10.59 -8.22 26.29
CA MET A 152 10.27 -7.31 27.42
C MET A 152 11.29 -6.17 27.62
N LEU A 153 12.43 -6.17 26.90
CA LEU A 153 13.45 -5.12 26.98
C LEU A 153 13.25 -4.02 25.95
N MET A 154 12.35 -4.22 24.99
CA MET A 154 12.04 -3.24 23.93
C MET A 154 10.79 -2.45 24.29
N THR A 155 10.82 -1.15 23.97
CA THR A 155 9.60 -0.35 23.94
C THR A 155 8.69 -0.82 22.80
N GLU A 156 7.39 -0.59 22.92
CA GLU A 156 6.43 -0.93 21.86
C GLU A 156 6.81 -0.31 20.50
N LYS A 157 7.27 0.93 20.51
CA LYS A 157 7.73 1.64 19.31
C LYS A 157 8.94 0.96 18.65
N GLU A 158 9.90 0.49 19.44
CA GLU A 158 11.08 -0.23 18.94
C GLU A 158 10.67 -1.59 18.37
N ALA A 159 9.82 -2.33 19.08
CA ALA A 159 9.29 -3.61 18.62
C ALA A 159 8.52 -3.46 17.31
N LEU A 160 7.66 -2.45 17.20
CA LEU A 160 6.91 -2.15 15.98
C LEU A 160 7.84 -1.79 14.82
N GLY A 161 8.84 -0.93 15.04
CA GLY A 161 9.83 -0.59 14.01
C GLY A 161 10.64 -1.79 13.54
N LEU A 162 10.95 -2.74 14.45
CA LEU A 162 11.63 -3.98 14.09
C LEU A 162 10.71 -4.92 13.29
N ALA A 163 9.46 -5.08 13.71
CA ALA A 163 8.44 -5.86 13.01
C ALA A 163 8.24 -5.35 11.58
N TYR A 164 8.08 -4.06 11.43
CA TYR A 164 7.96 -3.38 10.14
C TYR A 164 9.16 -3.67 9.23
N ARG A 165 10.40 -3.48 9.73
CA ARG A 165 11.62 -3.76 8.94
C ARG A 165 11.72 -5.23 8.52
N LYS A 166 11.40 -6.18 9.41
CA LYS A 166 11.37 -7.61 9.07
C LYS A 166 10.35 -7.90 7.97
N GLN A 167 9.18 -7.30 8.05
CA GLN A 167 8.12 -7.48 7.08
C GLN A 167 8.50 -6.89 5.71
N CYS A 168 9.10 -5.68 5.68
CA CYS A 168 9.62 -5.09 4.45
C CYS A 168 10.71 -5.95 3.81
N LEU A 169 11.67 -6.47 4.58
CA LEU A 169 12.71 -7.37 4.08
C LEU A 169 12.13 -8.66 3.46
N SER A 170 11.05 -9.17 4.02
CA SER A 170 10.40 -10.39 3.55
C SER A 170 9.57 -10.18 2.28
N HIS A 171 8.93 -9.03 2.12
CA HIS A 171 7.87 -8.80 1.13
C HIS A 171 8.12 -7.66 0.14
N ALA A 172 9.12 -6.79 0.36
CA ALA A 172 9.44 -5.75 -0.60
C ALA A 172 9.89 -6.35 -1.94
N TYR A 173 9.49 -5.70 -3.03
CA TYR A 173 9.80 -6.17 -4.39
C TYR A 173 11.30 -6.36 -4.59
N ARG A 174 11.66 -7.44 -5.28
CA ARG A 174 13.02 -7.72 -5.73
C ARG A 174 13.06 -7.87 -7.23
N LYS A 175 14.02 -7.22 -7.89
CA LYS A 175 14.27 -7.42 -9.31
C LYS A 175 14.64 -8.88 -9.55
N THR A 176 13.96 -9.51 -10.50
CA THR A 176 14.43 -10.77 -11.08
C THR A 176 15.54 -10.43 -12.06
N GLY A 177 16.73 -10.99 -11.85
CA GLY A 177 17.85 -10.85 -12.76
C GLY A 177 17.52 -11.39 -14.16
#